data_fddbf4461cdf9b2bcd88e55d4475b566
#
_entry.id   fddbf4461cdf9b2bcd88e55d4475b566
#
_cell.length_a   1.000
_cell.length_b   1.000
_cell.length_c   1.000
_cell.angle_alpha   90.00
_cell.angle_beta   90.00
_cell.angle_gamma   90.00
#
_symmetry.space_group_name_H-M   'P 1'
#
loop_
_entity.id
_entity.type
_entity.pdbx_description
1 polymer ?
#
loop_
_entity_poly.entity_id
_entity_poly.type
_entity_poly.pdbx_seq_one_letter_code
_entity_poly.pdbx_strand_id
1 'polypeptide(L)'
;SPLVSLQSLKRIKRSDRRGAESVTEEKFTILFESQFSVGGNELVFQVKTLSLPVVVIVHGSQDNNATATVLWDNAFAEPVSASAMAGQDRPHLPQLCEALNMKFKAEVQSSRGLTKENLVFLAQKLFNSSSSHLEDYSSTTVSWSQFNRENLPGRNYTFWQWFDGVMEVLKKHLKPHWNDGAILGFVNKQQAHDLLINKPDGTFFXFSDSEIGGITIAWKFDS
;
A
#
# COMPACT_ATOMS: atom_id res chain seq x y z
N SER A 1 14.48 30.00 7.99
CA SER A 1 14.55 28.56 8.17
C SER A 1 15.93 28.06 7.76
N PRO A 2 16.56 27.22 8.59
CA PRO A 2 17.87 26.70 8.23
C PRO A 2 17.78 25.79 7.00
N LEU A 3 18.63 26.09 6.02
CA LEU A 3 18.73 25.26 4.83
C LEU A 3 19.65 24.08 5.15
N VAL A 4 19.11 22.87 5.03
CA VAL A 4 19.93 21.68 5.14
C VAL A 4 20.61 21.47 3.78
N SER A 5 21.93 21.63 3.75
CA SER A 5 22.70 21.42 2.54
C SER A 5 23.38 20.06 2.61
N LEU A 6 23.03 19.17 1.68
CA LEU A 6 23.74 17.89 1.54
C LEU A 6 24.93 18.11 0.61
N GLN A 7 26.12 18.09 1.18
CA GLN A 7 27.34 18.36 0.42
C GLN A 7 27.81 17.16 -0.38
N SER A 8 27.54 15.95 0.08
CA SER A 8 27.88 14.76 -0.66
C SER A 8 27.10 13.55 -0.17
N LEU A 9 26.81 12.65 -1.08
CA LEU A 9 26.24 11.34 -0.76
C LEU A 9 27.31 10.29 -0.96
N LYS A 10 27.71 9.63 0.10
CA LYS A 10 28.66 8.52 -0.01
C LYS A 10 27.91 7.27 -0.47
N ARG A 11 28.60 6.49 -1.28
CA ARG A 11 28.03 5.23 -1.75
C ARG A 11 27.71 4.32 -0.56
N ILE A 12 26.48 3.83 -0.51
CA ILE A 12 26.05 2.92 0.54
C ILE A 12 26.51 1.52 0.18
N LYS A 13 27.21 0.87 1.10
CA LYS A 13 27.53 -0.54 0.93
C LYS A 13 26.32 -1.37 1.34
N ARG A 14 25.80 -2.14 0.39
CA ARG A 14 24.68 -3.03 0.69
C ARG A 14 25.16 -4.21 1.51
N SER A 15 24.30 -4.70 2.39
CA SER A 15 24.60 -5.88 3.19
C SER A 15 24.74 -7.11 2.28
N ASP A 16 25.54 -8.05 2.72
CA ASP A 16 25.64 -9.34 2.03
C ASP A 16 24.32 -10.07 2.21
N ARG A 17 23.66 -10.30 1.09
CA ARG A 17 22.34 -10.91 1.13
C ARG A 17 22.44 -12.40 1.35
N ARG A 18 21.69 -12.85 2.34
CA ARG A 18 21.57 -14.28 2.58
C ARG A 18 20.10 -14.63 2.42
N GLY A 19 19.80 -15.47 1.43
CA GLY A 19 18.45 -15.90 1.16
C GLY A 19 17.75 -15.12 0.06
N ALA A 20 16.42 -15.05 0.13
CA ALA A 20 15.57 -14.56 -0.96
C ALA A 20 15.27 -13.06 -0.91
N GLU A 21 15.89 -12.33 0.01
CA GLU A 21 15.62 -10.89 0.14
C GLU A 21 16.11 -10.13 -1.09
N SER A 22 15.23 -9.33 -1.68
CA SER A 22 15.57 -8.58 -2.89
C SER A 22 16.15 -7.20 -2.52
N VAL A 23 16.73 -6.54 -3.52
CA VAL A 23 17.24 -5.17 -3.37
C VAL A 23 16.17 -4.23 -2.84
N THR A 24 14.94 -4.38 -3.32
CA THR A 24 13.83 -3.49 -2.95
C THR A 24 13.28 -3.77 -1.57
N GLU A 25 13.70 -4.85 -0.91
CA GLU A 25 13.28 -5.15 0.46
C GLU A 25 14.30 -4.67 1.50
N GLU A 26 15.48 -4.25 1.07
CA GLU A 26 16.49 -3.73 1.99
C GLU A 26 16.19 -2.29 2.34
N LYS A 27 16.04 -2.03 3.65
CA LYS A 27 15.67 -0.72 4.15
C LYS A 27 16.87 -0.03 4.78
N PHE A 28 16.93 1.27 4.59
CA PHE A 28 17.97 2.15 5.15
C PHE A 28 17.30 3.31 5.87
N THR A 29 18.07 4.00 6.68
CA THR A 29 17.64 5.29 7.26
C THR A 29 18.72 6.32 6.95
N ILE A 30 18.30 7.57 6.86
CA ILE A 30 19.22 8.69 6.72
C ILE A 30 19.47 9.24 8.11
N LEU A 31 20.74 9.31 8.48
CA LEU A 31 21.15 9.89 9.77
C LEU A 31 21.37 11.40 9.58
N PHE A 32 20.61 12.18 10.32
CA PHE A 32 20.79 13.62 10.37
C PHE A 32 21.58 13.96 11.62
N GLU A 33 22.68 14.68 11.46
CA GLU A 33 23.50 15.13 12.59
C GLU A 33 23.64 16.63 12.51
N SER A 34 23.53 17.30 13.66
CA SER A 34 23.77 18.72 13.76
C SER A 34 24.54 19.00 15.04
N GLN A 35 25.40 19.98 14.95
CA GLN A 35 26.18 20.44 16.10
C GLN A 35 25.96 21.94 16.25
N PHE A 36 25.70 22.38 17.45
CA PHE A 36 25.56 23.80 17.72
C PHE A 36 26.19 24.15 19.07
N SER A 37 26.56 25.39 19.22
CA SER A 37 27.20 25.87 20.43
C SER A 37 26.39 27.03 21.03
N VAL A 38 26.45 27.14 22.33
CA VAL A 38 25.80 28.19 23.11
C VAL A 38 26.86 28.83 24.01
N GLY A 39 26.72 30.15 24.22
CA GLY A 39 27.62 30.85 25.09
C GLY A 39 29.04 30.97 24.56
N GLY A 40 29.21 31.36 23.31
CA GLY A 40 30.53 31.58 22.73
C GLY A 40 31.43 30.34 22.67
N ASN A 41 30.85 29.21 22.34
CA ASN A 41 31.53 27.90 22.22
C ASN A 41 31.86 27.24 23.56
N GLU A 42 31.27 27.73 24.65
CA GLU A 42 31.47 27.12 25.97
C GLU A 42 30.72 25.81 26.11
N LEU A 43 29.56 25.69 25.46
CA LEU A 43 28.75 24.48 25.46
C LEU A 43 28.49 24.05 24.03
N VAL A 44 28.82 22.81 23.71
CA VAL A 44 28.64 22.26 22.41
C VAL A 44 27.64 21.09 22.53
N PHE A 45 26.61 21.14 21.74
CA PHE A 45 25.57 20.09 21.70
C PHE A 45 25.57 19.39 20.36
N GLN A 46 25.44 18.08 20.40
CA GLN A 46 25.23 17.27 19.21
C GLN A 46 23.82 16.71 19.24
N VAL A 47 23.12 16.83 18.11
CA VAL A 47 21.77 16.33 17.95
C VAL A 47 21.78 15.36 16.77
N LYS A 48 21.23 14.19 16.96
CA LYS A 48 21.14 13.17 15.93
C LYS A 48 19.70 12.66 15.84
N THR A 49 19.23 12.44 14.61
CA THR A 49 17.94 11.81 14.41
C THR A 49 17.98 10.98 13.12
N LEU A 50 17.10 10.00 13.05
CA LEU A 50 17.01 9.13 11.89
C LEU A 50 15.75 9.46 11.09
N SER A 51 15.85 9.35 9.79
CA SER A 51 14.67 9.45 8.91
C SER A 51 13.76 8.23 9.10
N LEU A 52 12.56 8.34 8.56
CA LEU A 52 11.75 7.16 8.31
C LEU A 52 12.51 6.23 7.34
N PRO A 53 12.16 4.94 7.32
CA PRO A 53 12.82 4.00 6.43
C PRO A 53 12.72 4.42 4.97
N VAL A 54 13.82 4.21 4.23
CA VAL A 54 13.88 4.47 2.79
C VAL A 54 14.40 3.21 2.09
N VAL A 55 13.95 3.01 0.86
CA VAL A 55 14.47 1.95 -0.01
C VAL A 55 15.20 2.64 -1.17
N VAL A 56 16.43 2.21 -1.43
CA VAL A 56 17.26 2.79 -2.48
C VAL A 56 17.08 1.97 -3.74
N ILE A 57 16.57 2.61 -4.80
CA ILE A 57 16.37 1.96 -6.09
C ILE A 57 17.27 2.61 -7.13
N VAL A 58 17.57 1.87 -8.19
CA VAL A 58 18.40 2.36 -9.28
C VAL A 58 17.65 2.44 -10.61
N HIS A 59 16.48 1.80 -10.69
CA HIS A 59 15.65 1.83 -11.90
C HIS A 59 14.20 2.06 -11.51
N GLY A 60 13.47 2.77 -12.36
CA GLY A 60 12.07 3.04 -12.12
C GLY A 60 11.21 1.78 -12.02
N SER A 61 11.63 0.69 -12.67
CA SER A 61 10.91 -0.57 -12.60
C SER A 61 10.88 -1.16 -11.18
N GLN A 62 11.78 -0.70 -10.29
CA GLN A 62 11.83 -1.15 -8.91
C GLN A 62 10.89 -0.38 -7.99
N ASP A 63 10.29 0.70 -8.49
CA ASP A 63 9.50 1.62 -7.66
C ASP A 63 8.30 0.93 -7.01
N ASN A 64 7.60 0.09 -7.77
CA ASN A 64 6.42 -0.61 -7.26
C ASN A 64 6.75 -1.46 -6.03
N ASN A 65 7.80 -2.27 -6.13
CA ASN A 65 8.24 -3.13 -5.02
C ASN A 65 8.77 -2.32 -3.85
N ALA A 66 9.51 -1.26 -4.12
CA ALA A 66 10.04 -0.38 -3.07
C ALA A 66 8.90 0.29 -2.29
N THR A 67 7.87 0.74 -3.02
CA THR A 67 6.69 1.34 -2.38
C THR A 67 5.99 0.33 -1.48
N ALA A 68 5.85 -0.91 -1.92
CA ALA A 68 5.27 -1.96 -1.10
C ALA A 68 6.05 -2.16 0.20
N THR A 69 7.38 -2.18 0.11
CA THR A 69 8.25 -2.37 1.27
C THR A 69 8.07 -1.25 2.28
N VAL A 70 8.06 0.00 1.81
CA VAL A 70 7.92 1.15 2.70
C VAL A 70 6.53 1.16 3.33
N LEU A 71 5.49 0.90 2.55
CA LEU A 71 4.12 0.82 3.08
C LEU A 71 4.02 -0.24 4.17
N TRP A 72 4.53 -1.43 3.89
CA TRP A 72 4.50 -2.54 4.84
C TRP A 72 5.22 -2.19 6.13
N ASP A 73 6.42 -1.64 6.01
CA ASP A 73 7.21 -1.27 7.18
C ASP A 73 6.50 -0.20 8.02
N ASN A 74 5.97 0.84 7.35
CA ASN A 74 5.29 1.91 8.07
C ASN A 74 4.01 1.44 8.75
N ALA A 75 3.31 0.49 8.13
CA ALA A 75 2.04 0.00 8.66
C ALA A 75 2.25 -0.88 9.90
N PHE A 76 3.34 -1.63 9.95
CA PHE A 76 3.52 -2.69 10.94
C PHE A 76 4.77 -2.54 11.80
N ALA A 77 5.55 -1.47 11.58
CA ALA A 77 6.70 -1.20 12.42
C ALA A 77 6.21 -0.73 13.79
N GLU A 78 6.48 -1.53 14.82
CA GLU A 78 6.24 -1.08 16.16
C GLU A 78 7.27 0.00 16.51
N PRO A 79 6.89 1.00 17.30
CA PRO A 79 7.88 1.93 17.80
C PRO A 79 8.94 1.14 18.56
N VAL A 80 10.18 1.47 18.26
CA VAL A 80 11.36 0.71 18.66
C VAL A 80 11.34 0.38 20.15
N SER A 81 10.90 -0.81 20.49
CA SER A 81 11.33 -1.45 21.72
C SER A 81 12.29 -2.54 21.28
N ALA A 82 13.47 -2.51 21.82
CA ALA A 82 14.60 -3.34 21.40
C ALA A 82 14.41 -4.85 21.63
N SER A 83 13.20 -5.25 21.97
CA SER A 83 12.86 -6.62 22.26
C SER A 83 12.20 -7.36 21.09
N ALA A 84 12.02 -6.69 19.97
CA ALA A 84 11.25 -7.23 18.87
C ALA A 84 12.08 -8.01 17.85
N MET A 85 13.21 -8.58 18.29
CA MET A 85 14.08 -9.30 17.36
C MET A 85 13.65 -10.76 17.11
N ALA A 86 12.55 -11.20 17.68
CA ALA A 86 12.27 -12.64 17.63
C ALA A 86 10.81 -13.00 17.39
N GLY A 87 9.93 -12.04 17.23
CA GLY A 87 8.53 -12.38 17.04
C GLY A 87 8.09 -12.12 15.62
N GLN A 88 7.75 -13.16 14.93
CA GLN A 88 7.08 -13.03 13.66
C GLN A 88 5.64 -12.61 13.91
N ASP A 89 5.47 -11.40 14.41
CA ASP A 89 4.12 -10.89 14.52
C ASP A 89 3.66 -10.49 13.13
N ARG A 90 3.01 -11.43 12.49
CA ARG A 90 2.37 -11.14 11.22
C ARG A 90 1.22 -10.18 11.49
N PRO A 91 1.15 -9.10 10.71
CA PRO A 91 0.06 -8.15 10.91
C PRO A 91 -1.29 -8.81 10.65
N HIS A 92 -2.27 -8.42 11.44
CA HIS A 92 -3.64 -8.84 11.22
C HIS A 92 -4.24 -8.04 10.05
N LEU A 93 -5.18 -8.66 9.35
CA LEU A 93 -5.79 -8.04 8.18
C LEU A 93 -6.37 -6.65 8.48
N PRO A 94 -7.03 -6.38 9.60
CA PRO A 94 -7.53 -5.03 9.86
C PRO A 94 -6.46 -3.95 9.82
N GLN A 95 -5.25 -4.25 10.31
CA GLN A 95 -4.12 -3.31 10.24
C GLN A 95 -3.72 -3.03 8.80
N LEU A 96 -3.66 -4.08 7.98
CA LEU A 96 -3.34 -3.91 6.56
C LEU A 96 -4.43 -3.12 5.85
N CYS A 97 -5.69 -3.39 6.14
CA CYS A 97 -6.82 -2.67 5.54
C CYS A 97 -6.74 -1.17 5.85
N GLU A 98 -6.41 -0.82 7.09
CA GLU A 98 -6.26 0.58 7.47
C GLU A 98 -5.12 1.24 6.69
N ALA A 99 -3.98 0.56 6.60
CA ALA A 99 -2.83 1.07 5.85
C ALA A 99 -3.16 1.24 4.36
N LEU A 100 -3.83 0.26 3.77
CA LEU A 100 -4.23 0.33 2.36
C LEU A 100 -5.21 1.48 2.12
N ASN A 101 -6.16 1.68 3.04
CA ASN A 101 -7.12 2.77 2.90
C ASN A 101 -6.43 4.14 2.98
N MET A 102 -5.50 4.29 3.91
CA MET A 102 -4.73 5.54 4.03
C MET A 102 -3.89 5.78 2.78
N LYS A 103 -3.22 4.74 2.29
CA LYS A 103 -2.42 4.84 1.05
C LYS A 103 -3.30 5.18 -0.14
N PHE A 104 -4.47 4.55 -0.22
CA PHE A 104 -5.43 4.79 -1.30
C PHE A 104 -5.86 6.26 -1.33
N LYS A 105 -6.28 6.79 -0.19
CA LYS A 105 -6.71 8.20 -0.10
C LYS A 105 -5.60 9.15 -0.51
N ALA A 106 -4.39 8.89 -0.03
CA ALA A 106 -3.25 9.76 -0.34
C ALA A 106 -2.87 9.70 -1.82
N GLU A 107 -2.85 8.50 -2.38
CA GLU A 107 -2.41 8.29 -3.77
C GLU A 107 -3.44 8.82 -4.77
N VAL A 108 -4.72 8.52 -4.55
CA VAL A 108 -5.81 8.98 -5.41
C VAL A 108 -6.16 10.45 -5.13
N GLN A 109 -5.67 10.99 -4.02
CA GLN A 109 -5.93 12.36 -3.58
C GLN A 109 -7.43 12.61 -3.40
N SER A 110 -8.05 11.74 -2.62
CA SER A 110 -9.49 11.77 -2.40
C SER A 110 -9.80 11.59 -0.92
N SER A 111 -10.82 12.27 -0.43
CA SER A 111 -11.34 12.00 0.91
C SER A 111 -12.22 10.75 0.90
N ARG A 112 -12.69 10.33 -0.27
CA ARG A 112 -13.48 9.11 -0.40
C ARG A 112 -12.54 7.93 -0.42
N GLY A 113 -12.55 7.13 0.65
CA GLY A 113 -11.72 5.95 0.76
C GLY A 113 -12.46 4.68 0.40
N LEU A 114 -11.96 3.57 0.92
CA LEU A 114 -12.50 2.25 0.67
C LEU A 114 -13.65 1.96 1.65
N THR A 115 -14.74 1.42 1.15
CA THR A 115 -15.88 1.02 1.98
C THR A 115 -15.61 -0.34 2.61
N LYS A 116 -16.48 -0.73 3.56
CA LYS A 116 -16.40 -2.07 4.16
C LYS A 116 -16.51 -3.16 3.09
N GLU A 117 -17.39 -2.96 2.11
CA GLU A 117 -17.57 -3.91 1.02
C GLU A 117 -16.31 -4.03 0.16
N ASN A 118 -15.64 -2.90 -0.08
CA ASN A 118 -14.36 -2.92 -0.78
C ASN A 118 -13.31 -3.71 0.00
N LEU A 119 -13.26 -3.51 1.32
CA LEU A 119 -12.28 -4.21 2.16
C LEU A 119 -12.54 -5.72 2.18
N VAL A 120 -13.80 -6.13 2.18
CA VAL A 120 -14.16 -7.54 2.05
C VAL A 120 -13.63 -8.11 0.73
N PHE A 121 -13.80 -7.37 -0.36
CA PHE A 121 -13.28 -7.80 -1.66
C PHE A 121 -11.77 -8.00 -1.62
N LEU A 122 -11.04 -7.05 -1.00
CA LEU A 122 -9.59 -7.15 -0.87
C LEU A 122 -9.20 -8.39 -0.05
N ALA A 123 -9.92 -8.66 1.03
CA ALA A 123 -9.65 -9.84 1.86
C ALA A 123 -9.90 -11.13 1.08
N GLN A 124 -11.01 -11.20 0.34
CA GLN A 124 -11.31 -12.36 -0.49
C GLN A 124 -10.21 -12.62 -1.51
N LYS A 125 -9.72 -11.55 -2.12
CA LYS A 125 -8.66 -11.65 -3.12
C LYS A 125 -7.33 -12.09 -2.48
N LEU A 126 -6.99 -11.51 -1.34
CA LEU A 126 -5.71 -11.78 -0.67
C LEU A 126 -5.62 -13.22 -0.18
N PHE A 127 -6.73 -13.76 0.35
CA PHE A 127 -6.76 -15.09 0.94
C PHE A 127 -7.39 -16.16 0.04
N ASN A 128 -7.80 -15.78 -1.16
CA ASN A 128 -8.52 -16.68 -2.06
C ASN A 128 -9.71 -17.33 -1.33
N SER A 129 -10.48 -16.51 -0.66
CA SER A 129 -11.57 -16.93 0.23
C SER A 129 -12.89 -16.37 -0.30
N SER A 130 -13.99 -17.02 0.05
CA SER A 130 -15.33 -16.58 -0.34
C SER A 130 -16.13 -15.95 0.80
N SER A 131 -15.55 -15.86 2.00
CA SER A 131 -16.28 -15.27 3.13
C SER A 131 -16.61 -13.81 2.85
N SER A 132 -17.88 -13.45 3.05
CA SER A 132 -18.39 -12.10 2.75
C SER A 132 -18.49 -11.20 3.98
N HIS A 133 -18.03 -11.69 5.14
CA HIS A 133 -18.08 -10.92 6.38
C HIS A 133 -16.66 -10.52 6.80
N LEU A 134 -16.44 -9.21 6.89
CA LEU A 134 -15.12 -8.70 7.26
C LEU A 134 -14.68 -9.20 8.64
N GLU A 135 -15.64 -9.43 9.52
CA GLU A 135 -15.38 -9.92 10.86
C GLU A 135 -14.71 -11.30 10.87
N ASP A 136 -14.97 -12.11 9.83
CA ASP A 136 -14.35 -13.44 9.73
C ASP A 136 -12.83 -13.36 9.52
N TYR A 137 -12.33 -12.20 9.11
CA TYR A 137 -10.91 -11.98 8.85
C TYR A 137 -10.21 -11.24 9.99
N SER A 138 -10.91 -10.93 11.08
CA SER A 138 -10.40 -10.05 12.13
C SER A 138 -9.15 -10.61 12.83
N SER A 139 -9.03 -11.93 12.91
CA SER A 139 -7.87 -12.58 13.52
C SER A 139 -6.92 -13.19 12.48
N THR A 140 -7.20 -13.01 11.19
CA THR A 140 -6.38 -13.59 10.14
C THR A 140 -5.12 -12.74 9.94
N THR A 141 -3.97 -13.39 9.91
CA THR A 141 -2.70 -12.69 9.70
C THR A 141 -2.29 -12.75 8.23
N VAL A 142 -1.54 -11.75 7.81
CA VAL A 142 -1.07 -11.61 6.42
C VAL A 142 0.45 -11.69 6.44
N SER A 143 1.03 -12.51 5.57
CA SER A 143 2.47 -12.56 5.39
C SER A 143 2.92 -11.59 4.29
N TRP A 144 4.18 -11.17 4.36
CA TRP A 144 4.79 -10.39 3.28
C TRP A 144 4.69 -11.14 1.95
N SER A 145 4.88 -12.45 2.01
CA SER A 145 4.81 -13.29 0.82
C SER A 145 3.45 -13.20 0.15
N GLN A 146 2.38 -13.31 0.94
CA GLN A 146 1.02 -13.16 0.42
C GLN A 146 0.78 -11.77 -0.16
N PHE A 147 1.36 -10.76 0.48
CA PHE A 147 1.14 -9.37 0.08
C PHE A 147 1.87 -9.04 -1.23
N ASN A 148 3.16 -9.39 -1.36
CA ASN A 148 3.94 -8.96 -2.52
C ASN A 148 4.99 -9.93 -3.05
N ARG A 149 4.87 -11.22 -2.80
CA ARG A 149 5.78 -12.20 -3.43
C ARG A 149 5.04 -13.24 -4.25
N GLU A 150 3.99 -13.80 -3.68
CA GLU A 150 3.22 -14.83 -4.36
C GLU A 150 2.25 -14.20 -5.35
N ASN A 151 2.17 -14.77 -6.53
CA ASN A 151 1.16 -14.34 -7.51
C ASN A 151 -0.23 -14.75 -7.04
N LEU A 152 -1.22 -13.95 -7.40
CA LEU A 152 -2.62 -14.30 -7.16
C LEU A 152 -2.98 -15.55 -7.98
N PRO A 153 -3.92 -16.37 -7.49
CA PRO A 153 -4.28 -17.61 -8.19
C PRO A 153 -4.67 -17.35 -9.63
N GLY A 154 -4.02 -18.07 -10.56
CA GLY A 154 -4.28 -17.96 -11.99
C GLY A 154 -3.79 -16.65 -12.62
N ARG A 155 -3.01 -15.87 -11.91
CA ARG A 155 -2.50 -14.59 -12.42
C ARG A 155 -0.97 -14.56 -12.38
N ASN A 156 -0.39 -13.62 -13.12
CA ASN A 156 1.06 -13.42 -13.15
C ASN A 156 1.50 -12.17 -12.40
N TYR A 157 0.72 -11.75 -11.41
CA TYR A 157 1.02 -10.58 -10.58
C TYR A 157 0.60 -10.84 -9.14
N THR A 158 1.22 -10.08 -8.22
CA THR A 158 0.92 -10.18 -6.79
C THR A 158 -0.30 -9.33 -6.42
N PHE A 159 -0.78 -9.52 -5.19
CA PHE A 159 -1.85 -8.67 -4.66
C PHE A 159 -1.47 -7.19 -4.72
N TRP A 160 -0.26 -6.85 -4.26
CA TRP A 160 0.17 -5.45 -4.25
C TRP A 160 0.26 -4.86 -5.66
N GLN A 161 0.80 -5.63 -6.62
CA GLN A 161 0.89 -5.16 -8.00
C GLN A 161 -0.49 -4.84 -8.56
N TRP A 162 -1.47 -5.69 -8.26
CA TRP A 162 -2.85 -5.45 -8.68
C TRP A 162 -3.42 -4.20 -8.04
N PHE A 163 -3.28 -4.06 -6.71
CA PHE A 163 -3.83 -2.93 -5.97
C PHE A 163 -3.20 -1.61 -6.41
N ASP A 164 -1.88 -1.59 -6.54
CA ASP A 164 -1.16 -0.39 -7.00
C ASP A 164 -1.57 -0.01 -8.41
N GLY A 165 -1.78 -0.99 -9.28
CA GLY A 165 -2.24 -0.75 -10.65
C GLY A 165 -3.59 -0.06 -10.69
N VAL A 166 -4.52 -0.47 -9.83
CA VAL A 166 -5.84 0.18 -9.76
C VAL A 166 -5.69 1.63 -9.27
N MET A 167 -4.90 1.84 -8.22
CA MET A 167 -4.67 3.20 -7.72
C MET A 167 -4.09 4.10 -8.80
N GLU A 168 -3.17 3.59 -9.59
CA GLU A 168 -2.53 4.37 -10.65
C GLU A 168 -3.54 4.79 -11.71
N VAL A 169 -4.42 3.88 -12.13
CA VAL A 169 -5.45 4.20 -13.11
C VAL A 169 -6.41 5.26 -12.56
N LEU A 170 -6.84 5.11 -11.32
CA LEU A 170 -7.75 6.07 -10.69
C LEU A 170 -7.09 7.44 -10.58
N LYS A 171 -5.85 7.48 -10.12
CA LYS A 171 -5.11 8.73 -9.94
C LYS A 171 -4.93 9.47 -11.25
N LYS A 172 -4.52 8.76 -12.30
CA LYS A 172 -4.14 9.39 -13.57
C LYS A 172 -5.32 9.74 -14.47
N HIS A 173 -6.37 8.94 -14.43
CA HIS A 173 -7.40 9.03 -15.47
C HIS A 173 -8.83 9.19 -14.95
N LEU A 174 -9.14 8.73 -13.75
CA LEU A 174 -10.51 8.57 -13.30
C LEU A 174 -10.81 9.23 -11.95
N LYS A 175 -9.93 10.09 -11.49
CA LYS A 175 -10.08 10.73 -10.18
C LYS A 175 -11.43 11.46 -10.00
N PRO A 176 -11.90 12.26 -10.97
CA PRO A 176 -13.22 12.89 -10.80
C PRO A 176 -14.35 11.87 -10.66
N HIS A 177 -14.27 10.80 -11.43
CA HIS A 177 -15.33 9.77 -11.40
C HIS A 177 -15.33 9.01 -10.07
N TRP A 178 -14.13 8.80 -9.49
CA TRP A 178 -14.06 8.23 -8.15
C TRP A 178 -14.66 9.18 -7.12
N ASN A 179 -14.26 10.44 -7.16
CA ASN A 179 -14.74 11.44 -6.21
C ASN A 179 -16.23 11.64 -6.27
N ASP A 180 -16.82 11.58 -7.47
CA ASP A 180 -18.26 11.75 -7.67
C ASP A 180 -19.07 10.50 -7.33
N GLY A 181 -18.41 9.39 -7.02
CA GLY A 181 -19.10 8.15 -6.71
C GLY A 181 -19.55 7.34 -7.91
N ALA A 182 -19.14 7.72 -9.11
CA ALA A 182 -19.52 7.00 -10.33
C ALA A 182 -18.84 5.63 -10.41
N ILE A 183 -17.71 5.47 -9.72
CA ILE A 183 -17.04 4.18 -9.62
C ILE A 183 -17.37 3.59 -8.26
N LEU A 184 -18.04 2.44 -8.23
CA LEU A 184 -18.45 1.79 -6.99
C LEU A 184 -17.25 1.38 -6.13
N GLY A 185 -16.16 0.99 -6.79
CA GLY A 185 -14.98 0.49 -6.10
C GLY A 185 -14.71 -0.96 -6.47
N PHE A 186 -14.34 -1.74 -5.50
CA PHE A 186 -13.95 -3.13 -5.72
C PHE A 186 -15.15 -4.04 -5.48
N VAL A 187 -15.67 -4.61 -6.57
CA VAL A 187 -16.76 -5.60 -6.49
C VAL A 187 -16.51 -6.67 -7.56
N ASN A 188 -16.99 -7.88 -7.32
CA ASN A 188 -16.89 -8.94 -8.32
C ASN A 188 -18.08 -8.88 -9.29
N LYS A 189 -18.01 -9.67 -10.36
CA LYS A 189 -19.05 -9.65 -11.39
C LYS A 189 -20.42 -10.03 -10.86
N GLN A 190 -20.49 -11.00 -9.96
CA GLN A 190 -21.77 -11.40 -9.39
C GLN A 190 -22.36 -10.28 -8.54
N GLN A 191 -21.55 -9.61 -7.74
CA GLN A 191 -22.00 -8.47 -6.95
C GLN A 191 -22.49 -7.34 -7.86
N ALA A 192 -21.76 -7.08 -8.95
CA ALA A 192 -22.19 -6.08 -9.93
C ALA A 192 -23.55 -6.41 -10.53
N HIS A 193 -23.74 -7.68 -10.93
CA HIS A 193 -25.02 -8.15 -11.45
C HIS A 193 -26.15 -7.95 -10.43
N ASP A 194 -25.92 -8.36 -9.19
CA ASP A 194 -26.93 -8.25 -8.14
C ASP A 194 -27.32 -6.80 -7.84
N LEU A 195 -26.37 -5.90 -7.95
CA LEU A 195 -26.62 -4.48 -7.76
C LEU A 195 -27.46 -3.87 -8.89
N LEU A 196 -27.30 -4.40 -10.11
CA LEU A 196 -27.99 -3.85 -11.28
C LEU A 196 -29.36 -4.45 -11.53
N ILE A 197 -29.59 -5.71 -11.11
CA ILE A 197 -30.78 -6.45 -11.55
C ILE A 197 -32.10 -5.75 -11.24
N ASN A 198 -32.13 -5.01 -10.14
CA ASN A 198 -33.35 -4.29 -9.72
C ASN A 198 -33.33 -2.79 -10.03
N LYS A 199 -32.36 -2.35 -10.84
CA LYS A 199 -32.25 -0.94 -11.20
C LYS A 199 -32.96 -0.67 -12.53
N PRO A 200 -33.36 0.59 -12.78
CA PRO A 200 -33.93 0.93 -14.08
C PRO A 200 -32.98 0.70 -15.22
N ASP A 201 -33.52 0.47 -16.40
CA ASP A 201 -32.70 0.37 -17.62
C ASP A 201 -31.94 1.66 -17.83
N GLY A 202 -30.71 1.53 -18.31
CA GLY A 202 -29.80 2.65 -18.50
C GLY A 202 -28.91 2.92 -17.28
N THR A 203 -29.13 2.23 -16.15
CA THR A 203 -28.25 2.34 -14.99
C THR A 203 -26.89 1.73 -15.31
N PHE A 204 -25.80 2.39 -14.89
CA PHE A 204 -24.46 1.88 -15.09
C PHE A 204 -23.51 2.32 -13.96
N PHE A 205 -22.42 1.61 -13.83
CA PHE A 205 -21.35 1.98 -12.90
C PHE A 205 -20.04 1.28 -13.27
N UNK A 206 -18.90 1.59 -12.85
CA UNK A 206 -17.82 1.13 -13.05
C UNK A 206 -17.47 0.54 -11.91
N PHE A 207 -16.66 -0.29 -12.03
CA PHE A 207 -16.11 -1.02 -10.89
C PHE A 207 -14.79 -1.67 -11.28
N SER A 208 -14.00 -2.06 -10.27
CA SER A 208 -12.76 -2.82 -10.48
C SER A 208 -12.97 -4.23 -9.97
N ASP A 209 -12.57 -5.21 -10.79
CA ASP A 209 -12.66 -6.61 -10.37
C ASP A 209 -11.26 -7.25 -10.30
N SER A 210 -10.93 -8.16 -11.21
CA SER A 210 -9.75 -9.00 -11.05
C SER A 210 -8.57 -8.65 -11.96
N GLU A 211 -8.74 -7.73 -12.89
CA GLU A 211 -7.67 -7.40 -13.84
C GLU A 211 -6.80 -6.27 -13.32
N ILE A 212 -5.50 -6.36 -13.60
CA ILE A 212 -4.57 -5.31 -13.19
C ILE A 212 -4.80 -4.05 -14.04
N GLY A 213 -4.96 -2.90 -13.38
CA GLY A 213 -5.15 -1.64 -14.07
C GLY A 213 -6.46 -1.54 -14.83
N GLY A 214 -7.43 -2.41 -14.56
CA GLY A 214 -8.69 -2.45 -15.29
C GLY A 214 -9.85 -1.84 -14.52
N ILE A 215 -10.72 -1.13 -15.25
CA ILE A 215 -12.02 -0.69 -14.72
C ILE A 215 -13.06 -1.19 -15.70
N THR A 216 -14.06 -1.88 -15.18
CA THR A 216 -15.11 -2.50 -15.97
C THR A 216 -16.39 -1.67 -15.83
N ILE A 217 -17.12 -1.53 -16.91
CA ILE A 217 -18.42 -0.88 -16.89
C ILE A 217 -19.49 -1.97 -16.91
N ALA A 218 -20.39 -1.91 -15.95
CA ALA A 218 -21.59 -2.73 -15.94
C ALA A 218 -22.78 -1.82 -16.21
N TRP A 219 -23.68 -2.26 -17.07
CA TRP A 219 -24.89 -1.48 -17.33
C TRP A 219 -26.08 -2.40 -17.51
N LYS A 220 -27.25 -1.85 -17.26
CA LYS A 220 -28.50 -2.57 -17.44
C LYS A 220 -29.22 -2.04 -18.68
N PHE A 221 -29.69 -2.94 -19.51
CA PHE A 221 -30.53 -2.59 -20.64
C PHE A 221 -31.58 -3.67 -20.84
N ASP A 222 -32.68 -3.28 -21.46
CA ASP A 222 -33.78 -4.19 -21.76
C ASP A 222 -33.35 -5.08 -22.93
N SER A 223 -33.66 -6.40 -22.86
CA SER A 223 -33.33 -7.39 -23.88
C SER A 223 -34.55 -7.79 -24.70
#